data_01e64792261f5d2fe6edfc3da29b5b1b
#
_entry.id   01e64792261f5d2fe6edfc3da29b5b1b
#
_cell.length_a   1.000
_cell.length_b   1.000
_cell.length_c   1.000
_cell.angle_alpha   90.00
_cell.angle_beta   90.00
_cell.angle_gamma   90.00
#
_symmetry.space_group_name_H-M   'P 1'
#
loop_
_entity.id
_entity.type
_entity.pdbx_description
1 polymer ?
#
loop_
_entity_poly.entity_id
_entity_poly.type
_entity_poly.pdbx_seq_one_letter_code
_entity_poly.pdbx_strand_id
1 'polypeptide(L)'
;MELIILVIASRGKIYDSLVENYWKHIINYVNFKYNNIKIYLLYGNCNIDNIDINKDNILHFKDIKENLKPGILLKTIKAFEYIDNKYKYDFILRTNLSSFFIIDNLIKLYNGFNKKMLYSGIIGNYKNKSKFCSGAAFFLSKDIIKYILSNNNKIKYNIPDDVSIGMLLSINKLIKFKSLPRFNIINNQKRTNNQKQILLQDIIKNNHYHIRIKNPKNRLIDIDYMKFFTEKLYK
;
A
#
# COMPACT_ATOMS: atom_id res chain seq x y z
N MET A 1 0.34 13.14 -13.73
CA MET A 1 0.86 11.77 -13.56
C MET A 1 -0.24 10.88 -13.04
N GLU A 2 -0.32 9.64 -13.55
CA GLU A 2 -1.36 8.67 -13.17
C GLU A 2 -0.83 7.71 -12.11
N LEU A 3 -1.49 7.64 -10.96
CA LEU A 3 -1.14 6.74 -9.85
C LEU A 3 -2.24 5.72 -9.59
N ILE A 4 -1.86 4.44 -9.45
CA ILE A 4 -2.77 3.39 -8.98
C ILE A 4 -2.27 2.87 -7.64
N ILE A 5 -3.14 2.86 -6.64
CA ILE A 5 -2.85 2.36 -5.29
C ILE A 5 -3.49 0.99 -5.14
N LEU A 6 -2.67 -0.03 -4.91
CA LEU A 6 -3.09 -1.41 -4.69
C LEU A 6 -2.93 -1.76 -3.22
N VAL A 7 -4.03 -2.03 -2.54
CA VAL A 7 -4.08 -2.27 -1.10
C VAL A 7 -4.33 -3.74 -0.85
N ILE A 8 -3.35 -4.45 -0.31
CA ILE A 8 -3.56 -5.83 0.13
C ILE A 8 -4.56 -5.82 1.29
N ALA A 9 -5.71 -6.41 1.04
CA ALA A 9 -6.80 -6.53 1.98
C ALA A 9 -7.07 -7.99 2.35
N SER A 10 -7.70 -8.19 3.49
CA SER A 10 -8.20 -9.48 3.99
C SER A 10 -9.41 -9.22 4.86
N ARG A 11 -10.23 -10.23 5.10
CA ARG A 11 -11.39 -10.15 5.99
C ARG A 11 -11.00 -10.44 7.44
N GLY A 12 -11.78 -9.95 8.36
CA GLY A 12 -11.67 -10.14 9.79
C GLY A 12 -11.92 -8.84 10.57
N LYS A 13 -12.40 -8.97 11.81
CA LYS A 13 -12.90 -7.84 12.64
C LYS A 13 -11.99 -6.60 12.61
N ILE A 14 -10.69 -6.77 12.72
CA ILE A 14 -9.72 -5.65 12.71
C ILE A 14 -9.60 -5.06 11.29
N TYR A 15 -9.46 -5.91 10.28
CA TYR A 15 -9.27 -5.47 8.89
C TYR A 15 -10.52 -4.78 8.35
N ASP A 16 -11.70 -5.33 8.63
CA ASP A 16 -12.99 -4.74 8.26
C ASP A 16 -13.15 -3.36 8.93
N SER A 17 -12.76 -3.24 10.22
CA SER A 17 -12.76 -1.94 10.90
C SER A 17 -11.78 -0.93 10.32
N LEU A 18 -10.62 -1.35 9.82
CA LEU A 18 -9.67 -0.45 9.13
C LEU A 18 -10.24 0.01 7.78
N VAL A 19 -10.95 -0.88 7.08
CA VAL A 19 -11.64 -0.53 5.83
C VAL A 19 -12.72 0.51 6.10
N GLU A 20 -13.61 0.29 7.07
CA GLU A 20 -14.71 1.21 7.42
C GLU A 20 -14.22 2.56 7.94
N ASN A 21 -13.21 2.58 8.81
CA ASN A 21 -12.79 3.81 9.48
C ASN A 21 -11.76 4.64 8.68
N TYR A 22 -11.18 4.09 7.61
CA TYR A 22 -10.20 4.82 6.81
C TYR A 22 -10.34 4.56 5.30
N TRP A 23 -10.19 3.32 4.82
CA TRP A 23 -10.05 3.05 3.38
C TRP A 23 -11.30 3.45 2.58
N LYS A 24 -12.48 3.24 3.10
CA LYS A 24 -13.74 3.72 2.51
C LYS A 24 -13.74 5.24 2.32
N HIS A 25 -13.35 5.97 3.34
CA HIS A 25 -13.35 7.44 3.30
C HIS A 25 -12.30 8.00 2.33
N ILE A 26 -11.09 7.44 2.34
CA ILE A 26 -10.04 7.91 1.42
C ILE A 26 -10.34 7.53 -0.03
N ILE A 27 -10.95 6.37 -0.30
CA ILE A 27 -11.42 5.98 -1.63
C ILE A 27 -12.44 7.00 -2.14
N ASN A 28 -13.46 7.31 -1.34
CA ASN A 28 -14.49 8.29 -1.70
C ASN A 28 -13.89 9.69 -1.92
N TYR A 29 -13.00 10.14 -1.02
CA TYR A 29 -12.31 11.42 -1.14
C TYR A 29 -11.47 11.49 -2.43
N VAL A 30 -10.70 10.44 -2.74
CA VAL A 30 -9.87 10.37 -3.94
C VAL A 30 -10.72 10.33 -5.20
N ASN A 31 -11.76 9.49 -5.25
CA ASN A 31 -12.66 9.40 -6.40
C ASN A 31 -13.39 10.71 -6.70
N PHE A 32 -13.71 11.49 -5.65
CA PHE A 32 -14.34 12.81 -5.80
C PHE A 32 -13.36 13.88 -6.28
N LYS A 33 -12.15 13.91 -5.71
CA LYS A 33 -11.22 15.05 -5.87
C LYS A 33 -10.18 14.86 -6.98
N TYR A 34 -9.84 13.61 -7.34
CA TYR A 34 -8.73 13.32 -8.23
C TYR A 34 -9.10 12.33 -9.34
N ASN A 35 -8.95 12.74 -10.60
CA ASN A 35 -9.19 11.87 -11.76
C ASN A 35 -7.99 10.98 -12.10
N ASN A 36 -6.81 11.33 -11.59
CA ASN A 36 -5.53 10.69 -11.90
C ASN A 36 -5.01 9.76 -10.80
N ILE A 37 -5.82 9.47 -9.79
CA ILE A 37 -5.51 8.50 -8.73
C ILE A 37 -6.65 7.49 -8.65
N LYS A 38 -6.32 6.20 -8.64
CA LYS A 38 -7.29 5.12 -8.42
C LYS A 38 -6.81 4.23 -7.27
N ILE A 39 -7.74 3.78 -6.43
CA ILE A 39 -7.45 2.90 -5.29
C ILE A 39 -8.23 1.60 -5.47
N TYR A 40 -7.55 0.46 -5.32
CA TYR A 40 -8.15 -0.87 -5.34
C TYR A 40 -7.79 -1.66 -4.10
N LEU A 41 -8.80 -2.24 -3.44
CA LEU A 41 -8.63 -3.24 -2.39
C LEU A 41 -8.53 -4.63 -3.03
N LEU A 42 -7.46 -5.37 -2.71
CA LEU A 42 -7.19 -6.69 -3.28
C LEU A 42 -7.60 -7.79 -2.29
N TYR A 43 -8.69 -8.48 -2.59
CA TYR A 43 -9.16 -9.63 -1.82
C TYR A 43 -8.87 -10.95 -2.56
N GLY A 44 -8.56 -11.99 -1.80
CA GLY A 44 -8.49 -13.37 -2.30
C GLY A 44 -9.81 -14.11 -2.08
N ASN A 45 -9.76 -15.44 -1.93
CA ASN A 45 -10.93 -16.28 -1.71
C ASN A 45 -11.52 -16.04 -0.31
N CYS A 46 -12.42 -15.07 -0.22
CA CYS A 46 -13.18 -14.73 0.99
C CYS A 46 -14.51 -14.08 0.59
N ASN A 47 -15.49 -14.11 1.51
CA ASN A 47 -16.77 -13.40 1.27
C ASN A 47 -16.57 -11.88 1.38
N ILE A 48 -16.99 -11.15 0.34
CA ILE A 48 -16.90 -9.68 0.24
C ILE A 48 -18.29 -9.01 0.14
N ASP A 49 -19.40 -9.75 0.27
CA ASP A 49 -20.75 -9.24 0.01
C ASP A 49 -21.14 -8.07 0.92
N ASN A 50 -20.64 -8.07 2.16
CA ASN A 50 -20.94 -7.05 3.17
C ASN A 50 -19.87 -5.93 3.26
N ILE A 51 -19.05 -5.75 2.23
CA ILE A 51 -18.08 -4.65 2.20
C ILE A 51 -18.77 -3.43 1.60
N ASP A 52 -18.94 -2.39 2.41
CA ASP A 52 -19.55 -1.13 1.99
C ASP A 52 -18.53 -0.20 1.29
N ILE A 53 -18.07 -0.68 0.14
CA ILE A 53 -17.21 0.06 -0.80
C ILE A 53 -17.72 -0.21 -2.21
N ASN A 54 -17.64 0.79 -3.10
CA ASN A 54 -17.98 0.61 -4.50
C ASN A 54 -17.19 -0.59 -5.07
N LYS A 55 -17.90 -1.55 -5.67
CA LYS A 55 -17.32 -2.76 -6.27
C LYS A 55 -16.25 -2.45 -7.31
N ASP A 56 -16.34 -1.29 -7.97
CA ASP A 56 -15.31 -0.82 -8.92
C ASP A 56 -13.95 -0.55 -8.27
N ASN A 57 -13.90 -0.39 -6.94
CA ASN A 57 -12.67 -0.22 -6.16
C ASN A 57 -12.19 -1.53 -5.51
N ILE A 58 -12.75 -2.68 -5.90
CA ILE A 58 -12.38 -4.00 -5.38
C ILE A 58 -11.91 -4.90 -6.51
N LEU A 59 -10.74 -5.52 -6.34
CA LEU A 59 -10.27 -6.64 -7.16
C LEU A 59 -10.37 -7.92 -6.32
N HIS A 60 -11.29 -8.81 -6.70
CA HIS A 60 -11.57 -10.06 -5.99
C HIS A 60 -11.07 -11.26 -6.78
N PHE A 61 -10.04 -11.92 -6.26
CA PHE A 61 -9.39 -13.09 -6.86
C PHE A 61 -9.86 -14.36 -6.16
N LYS A 62 -11.00 -14.90 -6.57
CA LYS A 62 -11.67 -16.06 -5.93
C LYS A 62 -10.82 -17.35 -5.95
N ASP A 63 -9.90 -17.46 -6.89
CA ASP A 63 -8.97 -18.58 -7.04
C ASP A 63 -7.72 -18.48 -6.13
N ILE A 64 -7.52 -17.35 -5.44
CA ILE A 64 -6.34 -17.14 -4.60
C ILE A 64 -6.68 -17.25 -3.11
N LYS A 65 -6.07 -18.23 -2.45
CA LYS A 65 -6.24 -18.44 -1.00
C LYS A 65 -5.75 -17.25 -0.18
N GLU A 66 -6.55 -16.83 0.83
CA GLU A 66 -6.17 -15.79 1.79
C GLU A 66 -5.11 -16.31 2.77
N ASN A 67 -3.85 -16.17 2.40
CA ASN A 67 -2.73 -16.52 3.26
C ASN A 67 -1.53 -15.60 3.00
N LEU A 68 -0.55 -15.62 3.91
CA LEU A 68 0.63 -14.79 3.80
C LEU A 68 1.52 -15.21 2.61
N LYS A 69 1.66 -16.52 2.39
CA LYS A 69 2.47 -17.11 1.33
C LYS A 69 1.71 -18.30 0.72
N PRO A 70 1.53 -18.34 -0.59
CA PRO A 70 1.87 -17.35 -1.60
C PRO A 70 0.76 -16.30 -1.85
N GLY A 71 -0.37 -16.32 -1.12
CA GLY A 71 -1.60 -15.59 -1.45
C GLY A 71 -1.39 -14.09 -1.66
N ILE A 72 -0.62 -13.41 -0.80
CA ILE A 72 -0.34 -11.97 -0.98
C ILE A 72 0.40 -11.70 -2.28
N LEU A 73 1.42 -12.50 -2.59
CA LEU A 73 2.21 -12.34 -3.81
C LEU A 73 1.36 -12.63 -5.06
N LEU A 74 0.56 -13.69 -5.04
CA LEU A 74 -0.35 -14.03 -6.14
C LEU A 74 -1.36 -12.91 -6.41
N LYS A 75 -2.01 -12.37 -5.36
CA LYS A 75 -2.91 -11.20 -5.51
C LYS A 75 -2.18 -10.00 -6.11
N THR A 76 -0.95 -9.75 -5.67
CA THR A 76 -0.14 -8.63 -6.18
C THR A 76 0.16 -8.80 -7.67
N ILE A 77 0.61 -9.96 -8.11
CA ILE A 77 0.93 -10.23 -9.53
C ILE A 77 -0.32 -10.17 -10.41
N LYS A 78 -1.41 -10.82 -9.99
CA LYS A 78 -2.71 -10.76 -10.71
C LYS A 78 -3.23 -9.33 -10.82
N ALA A 79 -3.06 -8.52 -9.78
CA ALA A 79 -3.43 -7.11 -9.84
C ALA A 79 -2.54 -6.32 -10.80
N PHE A 80 -1.23 -6.59 -10.86
CA PHE A 80 -0.35 -5.96 -11.85
C PHE A 80 -0.78 -6.31 -13.28
N GLU A 81 -1.07 -7.59 -13.58
CA GLU A 81 -1.58 -8.04 -14.87
C GLU A 81 -2.87 -7.31 -15.25
N TYR A 82 -3.85 -7.26 -14.33
CA TYR A 82 -5.12 -6.58 -14.56
C TYR A 82 -4.94 -5.09 -14.86
N ILE A 83 -4.10 -4.41 -14.07
CA ILE A 83 -3.86 -2.97 -14.20
C ILE A 83 -3.11 -2.66 -15.50
N ASP A 84 -2.06 -3.42 -15.84
CA ASP A 84 -1.25 -3.16 -17.04
C ASP A 84 -2.07 -3.35 -18.33
N ASN A 85 -3.02 -4.29 -18.33
CA ASN A 85 -3.92 -4.54 -19.45
C ASN A 85 -5.06 -3.51 -19.57
N LYS A 86 -5.54 -2.95 -18.44
CA LYS A 86 -6.78 -2.14 -18.43
C LYS A 86 -6.54 -0.64 -18.40
N TYR A 87 -5.42 -0.17 -17.80
CA TYR A 87 -5.23 1.24 -17.51
C TYR A 87 -3.95 1.84 -18.09
N LYS A 88 -4.02 3.14 -18.37
CA LYS A 88 -2.81 3.97 -18.50
C LYS A 88 -2.42 4.41 -17.10
N TYR A 89 -1.15 4.29 -16.74
CA TYR A 89 -0.60 4.72 -15.46
C TYR A 89 0.90 4.98 -15.58
N ASP A 90 1.43 5.80 -14.67
CA ASP A 90 2.88 6.04 -14.53
C ASP A 90 3.46 5.18 -13.41
N PHE A 91 2.72 5.08 -12.29
CA PHE A 91 3.17 4.36 -11.10
C PHE A 91 2.08 3.50 -10.49
N ILE A 92 2.52 2.40 -9.86
CA ILE A 92 1.72 1.65 -8.88
C ILE A 92 2.33 1.86 -7.51
N LEU A 93 1.51 2.22 -6.52
CA LEU A 93 1.81 2.17 -5.09
C LEU A 93 1.17 0.91 -4.52
N ARG A 94 1.97 -0.10 -4.20
CA ARG A 94 1.50 -1.30 -3.50
C ARG A 94 1.61 -1.09 -2.00
N THR A 95 0.52 -1.32 -1.25
CA THR A 95 0.44 -1.10 0.19
C THR A 95 -0.45 -2.15 0.88
N ASN A 96 -0.75 -1.95 2.16
CA ASN A 96 -1.65 -2.81 2.96
C ASN A 96 -2.55 -1.98 3.89
N LEU A 97 -3.53 -2.63 4.52
CA LEU A 97 -4.54 -1.97 5.37
C LEU A 97 -3.97 -1.23 6.59
N SER A 98 -2.74 -1.51 7.01
CA SER A 98 -2.09 -0.84 8.16
C SER A 98 -1.35 0.46 7.79
N SER A 99 -1.54 0.93 6.57
CA SER A 99 -0.94 2.16 6.05
C SER A 99 -1.97 3.28 5.98
N PHE A 100 -1.59 4.45 6.43
CA PHE A 100 -2.36 5.69 6.30
C PHE A 100 -1.57 6.67 5.42
N PHE A 101 -2.24 7.30 4.46
CA PHE A 101 -1.61 8.24 3.54
C PHE A 101 -2.18 9.64 3.72
N ILE A 102 -1.31 10.65 3.68
CA ILE A 102 -1.68 12.06 3.53
C ILE A 102 -1.61 12.36 2.04
N ILE A 103 -2.77 12.40 1.38
CA ILE A 103 -2.87 12.40 -0.09
C ILE A 103 -2.16 13.59 -0.71
N ASP A 104 -2.29 14.80 -0.15
CA ASP A 104 -1.62 15.97 -0.71
C ASP A 104 -0.09 15.84 -0.68
N ASN A 105 0.47 15.27 0.41
CA ASN A 105 1.91 15.00 0.50
C ASN A 105 2.33 13.84 -0.42
N LEU A 106 1.47 12.84 -0.59
CA LEU A 106 1.69 11.74 -1.53
C LEU A 106 1.78 12.26 -2.98
N ILE A 107 0.88 13.17 -3.37
CA ILE A 107 0.87 13.79 -4.70
C ILE A 107 2.14 14.61 -4.93
N LYS A 108 2.51 15.44 -3.98
CA LYS A 108 3.76 16.22 -4.07
C LYS A 108 4.98 15.30 -4.26
N LEU A 109 5.02 14.19 -3.53
CA LEU A 109 6.13 13.24 -3.60
C LEU A 109 6.24 12.59 -4.99
N TYR A 110 5.17 11.94 -5.48
CA TYR A 110 5.30 11.17 -6.72
C TYR A 110 5.38 12.05 -7.98
N ASN A 111 4.91 13.29 -7.93
CA ASN A 111 5.13 14.26 -9.01
C ASN A 111 6.61 14.58 -9.24
N GLY A 112 7.46 14.38 -8.24
CA GLY A 112 8.92 14.52 -8.35
C GLY A 112 9.65 13.24 -8.76
N PHE A 113 8.92 12.16 -9.13
CA PHE A 113 9.56 10.88 -9.48
C PHE A 113 9.97 10.81 -10.96
N ASN A 114 11.08 10.14 -11.22
CA ASN A 114 11.38 9.65 -12.57
C ASN A 114 10.43 8.48 -12.91
N LYS A 115 9.79 8.56 -14.07
CA LYS A 115 8.82 7.56 -14.56
C LYS A 115 9.45 6.24 -15.00
N LYS A 116 10.77 6.11 -14.98
CA LYS A 116 11.49 4.92 -15.46
C LYS A 116 12.39 4.32 -14.39
N MET A 117 12.44 3.00 -14.36
CA MET A 117 13.33 2.18 -13.54
C MET A 117 13.26 2.49 -12.05
N LEU A 118 12.08 2.93 -11.55
CA LEU A 118 11.87 3.32 -10.16
C LEU A 118 11.28 2.17 -9.35
N TYR A 119 11.98 1.77 -8.29
CA TYR A 119 11.47 0.97 -7.19
C TYR A 119 11.79 1.68 -5.88
N SER A 120 10.79 2.17 -5.17
CA SER A 120 11.03 3.02 -4.00
C SER A 120 10.09 2.74 -2.82
N GLY A 121 10.64 2.90 -1.63
CA GLY A 121 9.97 2.64 -0.34
C GLY A 121 10.99 2.59 0.78
N ILE A 122 10.61 2.03 1.95
CA ILE A 122 11.59 1.73 3.00
C ILE A 122 12.41 0.52 2.57
N ILE A 123 13.71 0.73 2.39
CA ILE A 123 14.64 -0.33 1.96
C ILE A 123 15.00 -1.22 3.15
N GLY A 124 14.82 -2.52 2.98
CA GLY A 124 15.31 -3.59 3.85
C GLY A 124 16.31 -4.50 3.14
N ASN A 125 17.01 -5.32 3.92
CA ASN A 125 17.90 -6.34 3.40
C ASN A 125 17.44 -7.73 3.85
N TYR A 126 17.36 -8.67 2.92
CA TYR A 126 17.04 -10.06 3.22
C TYR A 126 18.30 -10.92 3.24
N LYS A 127 18.60 -11.51 4.40
CA LYS A 127 19.78 -12.38 4.62
C LYS A 127 21.10 -11.74 4.14
N ASN A 128 21.21 -10.41 4.23
CA ASN A 128 22.35 -9.61 3.76
C ASN A 128 22.74 -9.79 2.27
N LYS A 129 21.82 -10.37 1.45
CA LYS A 129 22.10 -10.68 0.03
C LYS A 129 21.24 -9.90 -0.95
N SER A 130 20.03 -9.53 -0.56
CA SER A 130 19.08 -8.90 -1.51
C SER A 130 18.37 -7.74 -0.85
N LYS A 131 18.31 -6.61 -1.56
CA LYS A 131 17.52 -5.44 -1.15
C LYS A 131 16.05 -5.64 -1.53
N PHE A 132 15.16 -5.09 -0.72
CA PHE A 132 13.73 -5.02 -1.03
C PHE A 132 13.14 -3.75 -0.43
N CYS A 133 12.00 -3.28 -0.96
CA CYS A 133 11.20 -2.24 -0.31
C CYS A 133 10.10 -2.88 0.52
N SER A 134 9.93 -2.39 1.76
CA SER A 134 8.95 -2.92 2.72
C SER A 134 7.54 -2.98 2.15
N GLY A 135 6.88 -4.12 2.28
CA GLY A 135 5.49 -4.35 1.86
C GLY A 135 4.43 -3.50 2.58
N ALA A 136 4.84 -2.60 3.49
CA ALA A 136 3.91 -1.60 4.01
C ALA A 136 3.52 -0.56 2.95
N ALA A 137 4.49 -0.10 2.14
CA ALA A 137 4.25 0.72 0.96
C ALA A 137 5.51 0.77 0.09
N PHE A 138 5.35 0.53 -1.21
CA PHE A 138 6.40 0.76 -2.20
C PHE A 138 5.81 1.15 -3.55
N PHE A 139 6.55 2.01 -4.26
CA PHE A 139 6.23 2.45 -5.61
C PHE A 139 7.01 1.64 -6.64
N LEU A 140 6.34 1.39 -7.76
CA LEU A 140 6.90 0.79 -8.96
C LEU A 140 6.51 1.63 -10.17
N SER A 141 7.46 2.00 -11.02
CA SER A 141 7.17 2.58 -12.32
C SER A 141 6.62 1.53 -13.29
N LYS A 142 5.92 1.96 -14.33
CA LYS A 142 5.26 1.07 -15.30
C LYS A 142 6.20 0.05 -15.95
N ASP A 143 7.40 0.48 -16.31
CA ASP A 143 8.41 -0.39 -16.91
C ASP A 143 8.90 -1.49 -15.93
N ILE A 144 8.96 -1.20 -14.62
CA ILE A 144 9.25 -2.20 -13.59
C ILE A 144 8.11 -3.22 -13.47
N ILE A 145 6.85 -2.80 -13.54
CA ILE A 145 5.70 -3.72 -13.55
C ILE A 145 5.83 -4.67 -14.74
N LYS A 146 6.08 -4.16 -15.94
CA LYS A 146 6.30 -4.99 -17.14
C LYS A 146 7.47 -5.95 -16.98
N TYR A 147 8.58 -5.50 -16.38
CA TYR A 147 9.72 -6.36 -16.09
C TYR A 147 9.35 -7.50 -15.12
N ILE A 148 8.58 -7.21 -14.06
CA ILE A 148 8.10 -8.23 -13.11
C ILE A 148 7.22 -9.26 -13.84
N LEU A 149 6.25 -8.81 -14.63
CA LEU A 149 5.34 -9.68 -15.37
C LEU A 149 6.05 -10.58 -16.38
N SER A 150 7.01 -10.01 -17.14
CA SER A 150 7.81 -10.77 -18.12
C SER A 150 8.79 -11.78 -17.48
N ASN A 151 9.11 -11.62 -16.19
CA ASN A 151 10.00 -12.50 -15.45
C ASN A 151 9.28 -13.24 -14.30
N ASN A 152 7.97 -13.41 -14.38
CA ASN A 152 7.15 -14.01 -13.32
C ASN A 152 7.60 -15.45 -12.98
N ASN A 153 8.15 -16.20 -13.94
CA ASN A 153 8.73 -17.53 -13.74
C ASN A 153 9.95 -17.55 -12.81
N LYS A 154 10.60 -16.41 -12.56
CA LYS A 154 11.75 -16.26 -11.64
C LYS A 154 11.35 -15.84 -10.23
N ILE A 155 10.06 -15.56 -10.00
CA ILE A 155 9.52 -15.13 -8.70
C ILE A 155 9.49 -16.30 -7.73
N LYS A 156 9.87 -16.06 -6.48
CA LYS A 156 9.86 -17.07 -5.41
C LYS A 156 8.60 -16.94 -4.56
N TYR A 157 7.66 -17.86 -4.72
CA TYR A 157 6.35 -17.84 -4.06
C TYR A 157 6.36 -18.34 -2.60
N ASN A 158 7.47 -18.92 -2.12
CA ASN A 158 7.62 -19.47 -0.76
C ASN A 158 8.20 -18.49 0.26
N ILE A 159 8.45 -17.23 -0.13
CA ILE A 159 8.97 -16.16 0.74
C ILE A 159 8.01 -14.96 0.74
N PRO A 160 8.15 -13.97 1.67
CA PRO A 160 7.32 -12.78 1.65
C PRO A 160 7.33 -12.05 0.31
N ASP A 161 6.19 -11.50 -0.09
CA ASP A 161 5.97 -10.90 -1.40
C ASP A 161 6.93 -9.73 -1.70
N ASP A 162 7.12 -8.83 -0.74
CA ASP A 162 8.03 -7.68 -0.86
C ASP A 162 9.49 -8.12 -1.03
N VAL A 163 9.89 -9.16 -0.31
CA VAL A 163 11.23 -9.79 -0.45
C VAL A 163 11.38 -10.44 -1.82
N SER A 164 10.36 -11.20 -2.26
CA SER A 164 10.40 -11.91 -3.55
C SER A 164 10.52 -10.95 -4.73
N ILE A 165 9.70 -9.89 -4.74
CA ILE A 165 9.78 -8.82 -5.73
C ILE A 165 11.15 -8.14 -5.66
N GLY A 166 11.63 -7.77 -4.47
CA GLY A 166 12.93 -7.15 -4.29
C GLY A 166 14.10 -8.01 -4.81
N MET A 167 14.05 -9.32 -4.56
CA MET A 167 15.05 -10.27 -5.08
C MET A 167 15.07 -10.30 -6.60
N LEU A 168 13.91 -10.40 -7.25
CA LEU A 168 13.80 -10.35 -8.71
C LEU A 168 14.40 -9.04 -9.26
N LEU A 169 14.01 -7.90 -8.66
CA LEU A 169 14.46 -6.59 -9.13
C LEU A 169 15.95 -6.33 -8.86
N SER A 170 16.53 -6.93 -7.82
CA SER A 170 17.97 -6.80 -7.51
C SER A 170 18.88 -7.45 -8.56
N ILE A 171 18.36 -8.34 -9.40
CA ILE A 171 19.13 -8.97 -10.49
C ILE A 171 19.42 -7.95 -11.60
N ASN A 172 18.50 -7.01 -11.83
CA ASN A 172 18.65 -5.98 -12.85
C ASN A 172 19.34 -4.74 -12.28
N LYS A 173 20.61 -4.55 -12.58
CA LYS A 173 21.43 -3.44 -12.08
C LYS A 173 20.96 -2.03 -12.52
N LEU A 174 20.09 -1.93 -13.53
CA LEU A 174 19.53 -0.66 -13.98
C LEU A 174 18.41 -0.15 -13.06
N ILE A 175 17.81 -1.04 -12.25
CA ILE A 175 16.72 -0.67 -11.36
C ILE A 175 17.27 0.10 -10.15
N LYS A 176 16.75 1.31 -9.97
CA LYS A 176 17.16 2.19 -8.88
C LYS A 176 16.27 2.00 -7.67
N PHE A 177 16.85 1.49 -6.58
CA PHE A 177 16.22 1.44 -5.27
C PHE A 177 16.33 2.82 -4.62
N LYS A 178 15.18 3.49 -4.40
CA LYS A 178 15.14 4.79 -3.74
C LYS A 178 14.47 4.66 -2.38
N SER A 179 15.18 5.02 -1.31
CA SER A 179 14.60 5.05 0.03
C SER A 179 13.63 6.23 0.17
N LEU A 180 12.47 5.98 0.78
CA LEU A 180 11.47 7.00 1.08
C LEU A 180 11.18 7.05 2.58
N PRO A 181 10.91 8.23 3.15
CA PRO A 181 10.58 8.37 4.56
C PRO A 181 9.20 7.76 4.84
N ARG A 182 9.05 7.22 6.06
CA ARG A 182 7.78 6.75 6.61
C ARG A 182 7.71 7.05 8.08
N PHE A 183 6.63 7.60 8.54
CA PHE A 183 6.37 7.73 9.97
C PHE A 183 5.79 6.40 10.51
N ASN A 184 6.21 5.98 11.70
CA ASN A 184 5.73 4.74 12.31
C ASN A 184 5.06 5.02 13.66
N ILE A 185 3.80 4.61 13.80
CA ILE A 185 3.09 4.57 15.07
C ILE A 185 3.05 3.11 15.52
N ILE A 186 4.04 2.71 16.33
CA ILE A 186 4.24 1.32 16.75
C ILE A 186 4.00 1.15 18.26
N ASN A 187 4.03 2.23 19.02
CA ASN A 187 3.97 2.19 20.48
C ASN A 187 2.56 1.96 21.02
N ASN A 188 2.49 1.09 22.04
CA ASN A 188 1.27 0.64 22.70
C ASN A 188 0.56 1.73 23.54
N GLN A 189 1.00 2.98 23.50
CA GLN A 189 0.40 4.04 24.31
C GLN A 189 -0.86 4.59 23.62
N LYS A 190 -1.98 4.44 24.32
CA LYS A 190 -3.22 5.15 24.00
C LYS A 190 -2.97 6.64 24.21
N ARG A 191 -3.08 7.43 23.15
CA ARG A 191 -2.94 8.89 23.22
C ARG A 191 -4.32 9.55 23.33
N THR A 192 -4.38 10.68 24.04
CA THR A 192 -5.57 11.54 24.04
C THR A 192 -5.78 12.17 22.65
N ASN A 193 -6.97 12.67 22.37
CA ASN A 193 -7.26 13.32 21.07
C ASN A 193 -6.36 14.54 20.84
N ASN A 194 -6.05 15.32 21.89
CA ASN A 194 -5.13 16.45 21.79
C ASN A 194 -3.70 15.98 21.39
N GLN A 195 -3.19 14.93 22.03
CA GLN A 195 -1.88 14.36 21.68
C GLN A 195 -1.83 13.80 20.25
N LYS A 196 -2.94 13.20 19.77
CA LYS A 196 -3.05 12.74 18.36
C LYS A 196 -3.08 13.93 17.40
N GLN A 197 -3.76 15.02 17.77
CA GLN A 197 -3.82 16.25 16.95
C GLN A 197 -2.44 16.88 16.79
N ILE A 198 -1.69 17.04 17.88
CA ILE A 198 -0.31 17.56 17.86
C ILE A 198 0.58 16.67 16.99
N LEU A 199 0.49 15.35 17.16
CA LEU A 199 1.23 14.39 16.35
C LEU A 199 0.91 14.50 14.87
N LEU A 200 -0.38 14.61 14.50
CA LEU A 200 -0.79 14.74 13.10
C LEU A 200 -0.26 16.04 12.48
N GLN A 201 -0.33 17.15 13.21
CA GLN A 201 0.23 18.43 12.76
C GLN A 201 1.74 18.35 12.52
N ASP A 202 2.49 17.71 13.41
CA ASP A 202 3.93 17.48 13.25
C ASP A 202 4.24 16.63 12.00
N ILE A 203 3.49 15.54 11.80
CA ILE A 203 3.63 14.67 10.63
C ILE A 203 3.37 15.44 9.33
N ILE A 204 2.34 16.30 9.28
CA ILE A 204 2.01 17.12 8.12
C ILE A 204 3.10 18.16 7.87
N LYS A 205 3.54 18.88 8.92
CA LYS A 205 4.58 19.90 8.85
C LYS A 205 5.90 19.34 8.31
N ASN A 206 6.24 18.11 8.66
CA ASN A 206 7.43 17.40 8.19
C ASN A 206 7.24 16.72 6.82
N ASN A 207 6.14 17.00 6.11
CA ASN A 207 5.84 16.46 4.77
C ASN A 207 5.85 14.94 4.68
N HIS A 208 5.56 14.23 5.77
CA HIS A 208 5.37 12.79 5.69
C HIS A 208 4.12 12.46 4.87
N TYR A 209 4.27 11.58 3.91
CA TYR A 209 3.17 11.13 3.05
C TYR A 209 2.55 9.82 3.52
N HIS A 210 3.31 9.00 4.26
CA HIS A 210 2.95 7.64 4.69
C HIS A 210 3.17 7.47 6.18
N ILE A 211 2.14 7.03 6.87
CA ILE A 211 2.15 6.66 8.28
C ILE A 211 1.83 5.17 8.37
N ARG A 212 2.74 4.38 8.92
CA ARG A 212 2.44 2.98 9.25
C ARG A 212 1.88 2.91 10.66
N ILE A 213 0.62 2.45 10.77
CA ILE A 213 -0.07 2.28 12.04
C ILE A 213 -0.26 0.77 12.26
N LYS A 214 0.65 0.17 13.03
CA LYS A 214 0.61 -1.26 13.33
C LYS A 214 1.13 -1.53 14.73
N ASN A 215 0.19 -1.67 15.67
CA ASN A 215 0.49 -2.08 17.01
C ASN A 215 0.43 -3.62 17.13
N PRO A 216 1.52 -4.31 17.42
CA PRO A 216 1.54 -5.77 17.46
C PRO A 216 0.76 -6.37 18.64
N LYS A 217 0.58 -5.61 19.74
CA LYS A 217 -0.08 -6.09 20.96
C LYS A 217 -1.55 -5.73 21.04
N ASN A 218 -1.95 -4.57 20.50
CA ASN A 218 -3.34 -4.10 20.53
C ASN A 218 -3.73 -3.37 19.27
N ARG A 219 -4.33 -4.09 18.32
CA ARG A 219 -4.78 -3.57 17.03
C ARG A 219 -5.96 -2.59 17.12
N LEU A 220 -6.68 -2.53 18.24
CA LEU A 220 -7.75 -1.54 18.44
C LEU A 220 -7.20 -0.11 18.50
N ILE A 221 -5.95 0.05 18.93
CA ILE A 221 -5.24 1.34 18.88
C ILE A 221 -5.02 1.79 17.43
N ASP A 222 -4.79 0.86 16.50
CA ASP A 222 -4.64 1.20 15.08
C ASP A 222 -5.95 1.79 14.53
N ILE A 223 -7.08 1.18 14.87
CA ILE A 223 -8.41 1.65 14.45
C ILE A 223 -8.68 3.06 15.00
N ASP A 224 -8.37 3.28 16.28
CA ASP A 224 -8.55 4.57 16.95
C ASP A 224 -7.72 5.70 16.28
N TYR A 225 -6.47 5.44 15.93
CA TYR A 225 -5.65 6.41 15.18
C TYR A 225 -6.18 6.64 13.76
N MET A 226 -6.51 5.57 13.03
CA MET A 226 -7.01 5.69 11.66
C MET A 226 -8.32 6.47 11.60
N LYS A 227 -9.25 6.18 12.51
CA LYS A 227 -10.50 6.93 12.65
C LYS A 227 -10.24 8.41 12.92
N PHE A 228 -9.44 8.73 13.93
CA PHE A 228 -9.12 10.11 14.30
C PHE A 228 -8.48 10.90 13.14
N PHE A 229 -7.48 10.33 12.48
CA PHE A 229 -6.80 11.01 11.37
C PHE A 229 -7.73 11.16 10.15
N THR A 230 -8.58 10.19 9.89
CA THR A 230 -9.59 10.24 8.82
C THR A 230 -10.58 11.38 9.06
N GLU A 231 -11.08 11.52 10.28
CA GLU A 231 -12.00 12.60 10.64
C GLU A 231 -11.39 14.00 10.49
N LYS A 232 -10.08 14.12 10.65
CA LYS A 232 -9.36 15.39 10.51
C LYS A 232 -8.94 15.75 9.09
N LEU A 233 -8.78 14.76 8.20
CA LEU A 233 -8.23 14.98 6.86
C LEU A 233 -9.22 14.67 5.72
N TYR A 234 -10.21 13.80 5.94
CA TYR A 234 -11.03 13.26 4.85
C TYR A 234 -12.55 13.28 5.13
N LYS A 235 -12.99 13.88 6.21
CA LYS A 235 -14.38 14.23 6.54
C LYS A 235 -14.50 15.73 6.79
#